data_170f101cca7b564532fe5ded38d176c5
#
_entry.id   170f101cca7b564532fe5ded38d176c5
#
_cell.length_a   1.000
_cell.length_b   1.000
_cell.length_c   1.000
_cell.angle_alpha   90.00
_cell.angle_beta   90.00
_cell.angle_gamma   90.00
#
_symmetry.space_group_name_H-M   'P 1'
#
loop_
_entity.id
_entity.type
_entity.pdbx_description
1 polymer ?
#
loop_
_entity_poly.entity_id
_entity_poly.type
_entity_poly.pdbx_seq_one_letter_code
_entity_poly.pdbx_strand_id
1 'polypeptide(L)'
;MKINPHKCVACGNCTYVCPMGAIYIDPATRRATVNNNECVECYACFNGLSQEHLNPTFVRALRKLFHIARVRFDPEPDVCPTAAFEPEELAWPRIVRRAFSDPRVPHESTGVHGRGTEEVKTNDVSGRVQAGEAGFTIEFGRPGVGVWFRDIQKMCEALAGAGVTFEKKNPVTSLMKDVSKGAIREDILNEKVLSAIVEIKVPVERVEEVIHLVRQVETQIDTVVAIGVGARCDENGEENEVAPILERLGYKLERAKTNIGLGRITNAVAATK
;
A
#
# COMPACT_ATOMS: atom_id res chain seq x y z
N MET A 1 12.99 3.19 -9.54
CA MET A 1 14.19 2.50 -8.99
C MET A 1 14.86 1.69 -10.10
N LYS A 2 16.18 1.83 -10.30
CA LYS A 2 16.98 1.03 -11.22
C LYS A 2 18.01 0.17 -10.51
N ILE A 3 18.38 -0.95 -11.14
CA ILE A 3 19.50 -1.79 -10.70
C ILE A 3 20.53 -1.79 -11.82
N ASN A 4 21.74 -1.34 -11.52
CA ASN A 4 22.83 -1.30 -12.48
C ASN A 4 23.31 -2.72 -12.82
N PRO A 5 23.13 -3.21 -14.05
CA PRO A 5 23.49 -4.58 -14.41
C PRO A 5 25.00 -4.84 -14.37
N HIS A 6 25.82 -3.79 -14.54
CA HIS A 6 27.28 -3.90 -14.46
C HIS A 6 27.77 -4.06 -13.03
N LYS A 7 27.06 -3.50 -12.04
CA LYS A 7 27.34 -3.67 -10.62
C LYS A 7 26.68 -4.93 -10.05
N CYS A 8 25.50 -5.31 -10.51
CA CYS A 8 24.76 -6.45 -9.99
C CYS A 8 25.51 -7.76 -10.14
N VAL A 9 25.65 -8.50 -9.05
CA VAL A 9 26.28 -9.84 -8.99
C VAL A 9 25.26 -10.97 -8.85
N ALA A 10 23.97 -10.68 -8.95
CA ALA A 10 22.86 -11.63 -8.89
C ALA A 10 22.85 -12.50 -7.62
N CYS A 11 23.15 -11.91 -6.46
CA CYS A 11 23.08 -12.64 -5.18
C CYS A 11 21.64 -13.00 -4.78
N GLY A 12 20.64 -12.20 -5.20
CA GLY A 12 19.23 -12.47 -4.95
C GLY A 12 18.66 -11.77 -3.70
N ASN A 13 19.48 -11.18 -2.83
CA ASN A 13 19.02 -10.57 -1.57
C ASN A 13 17.88 -9.57 -1.75
N CYS A 14 17.95 -8.74 -2.80
CA CYS A 14 16.95 -7.73 -3.09
C CYS A 14 15.57 -8.29 -3.46
N THR A 15 15.48 -9.54 -3.94
CA THR A 15 14.19 -10.15 -4.29
C THR A 15 13.32 -10.40 -3.07
N TYR A 16 13.92 -10.72 -1.94
CA TYR A 16 13.21 -11.00 -0.68
C TYR A 16 12.80 -9.73 0.07
N VAL A 17 13.48 -8.61 -0.16
CA VAL A 17 13.18 -7.33 0.49
C VAL A 17 12.06 -6.58 -0.21
N CYS A 18 11.77 -6.89 -1.46
CA CYS A 18 10.72 -6.19 -2.22
C CYS A 18 9.32 -6.63 -1.75
N PRO A 19 8.53 -5.75 -1.10
CA PRO A 19 7.19 -6.11 -0.61
C PRO A 19 6.20 -6.43 -1.73
N MET A 20 6.50 -5.97 -2.96
CA MET A 20 5.66 -6.16 -4.13
C MET A 20 6.11 -7.32 -5.04
N GLY A 21 7.22 -7.99 -4.71
CA GLY A 21 7.82 -8.97 -5.61
C GLY A 21 8.27 -8.40 -6.97
N ALA A 22 8.43 -7.08 -7.05
CA ALA A 22 8.77 -6.39 -8.30
C ALA A 22 10.22 -6.61 -8.75
N ILE A 23 11.08 -7.18 -7.90
CA ILE A 23 12.48 -7.46 -8.24
C ILE A 23 12.63 -8.96 -8.49
N TYR A 24 13.20 -9.31 -9.61
CA TYR A 24 13.47 -10.70 -10.00
C TYR A 24 14.84 -10.82 -10.67
N ILE A 25 15.36 -12.04 -10.74
CA ILE A 25 16.56 -12.33 -11.51
C ILE A 25 16.13 -12.69 -12.93
N ASP A 26 16.45 -11.83 -13.89
CA ASP A 26 16.19 -12.07 -15.29
C ASP A 26 17.00 -13.29 -15.79
N PRO A 27 16.35 -14.32 -16.34
CA PRO A 27 17.03 -15.52 -16.81
C PRO A 27 18.03 -15.27 -17.95
N ALA A 28 17.75 -14.30 -18.81
CA ALA A 28 18.57 -13.98 -19.99
C ALA A 28 19.87 -13.27 -19.59
N THR A 29 19.77 -12.25 -18.75
CA THR A 29 20.92 -11.45 -18.33
C THR A 29 21.59 -12.00 -17.07
N ARG A 30 20.90 -12.85 -16.31
CA ARG A 30 21.31 -13.32 -14.98
C ARG A 30 21.62 -12.16 -14.03
N ARG A 31 20.79 -11.10 -14.08
CA ARG A 31 20.91 -9.91 -13.23
C ARG A 31 19.55 -9.62 -12.59
N ALA A 32 19.62 -8.98 -11.43
CA ALA A 32 18.39 -8.46 -10.81
C ALA A 32 17.83 -7.34 -11.69
N THR A 33 16.54 -7.41 -11.91
CA THR A 33 15.78 -6.47 -12.75
C THR A 33 14.52 -6.07 -12.02
N VAL A 34 14.05 -4.85 -12.26
CA VAL A 34 12.82 -4.31 -11.65
C VAL A 34 11.69 -4.35 -12.68
N ASN A 35 10.60 -5.03 -12.33
CA ASN A 35 9.34 -4.86 -13.05
C ASN A 35 8.74 -3.50 -12.69
N ASN A 36 8.87 -2.53 -13.58
CA ASN A 36 8.42 -1.16 -13.36
C ASN A 36 6.90 -1.01 -13.24
N ASN A 37 6.12 -1.96 -13.73
CA ASN A 37 4.66 -1.94 -13.56
C ASN A 37 4.28 -2.26 -12.12
N GLU A 38 4.99 -3.20 -11.49
CA GLU A 38 4.75 -3.63 -10.12
C GLU A 38 5.50 -2.79 -9.07
N CYS A 39 6.56 -2.08 -9.47
CA CYS A 39 7.34 -1.25 -8.57
C CYS A 39 6.53 -0.03 -8.12
N VAL A 40 6.25 0.06 -6.83
CA VAL A 40 5.51 1.16 -6.20
C VAL A 40 6.42 2.28 -5.66
N GLU A 41 7.70 2.26 -5.98
CA GLU A 41 8.70 3.26 -5.54
C GLU A 41 8.78 3.46 -4.02
N CYS A 42 8.58 2.39 -3.24
CA CYS A 42 8.63 2.43 -1.77
C CYS A 42 10.06 2.53 -1.22
N TYR A 43 11.05 2.31 -2.03
CA TYR A 43 12.48 2.33 -1.67
C TYR A 43 12.89 1.31 -0.59
N ALA A 44 12.04 0.35 -0.25
CA ALA A 44 12.36 -0.69 0.72
C ALA A 44 13.65 -1.45 0.37
N CYS A 45 13.84 -1.78 -0.91
CA CYS A 45 15.05 -2.46 -1.38
C CYS A 45 16.33 -1.63 -1.22
N PHE A 46 16.25 -0.31 -1.45
CA PHE A 46 17.40 0.59 -1.33
C PHE A 46 17.73 0.90 0.13
N ASN A 47 16.70 1.06 0.96
CA ASN A 47 16.86 1.46 2.36
C ASN A 47 16.99 0.28 3.32
N GLY A 48 16.47 -0.87 2.94
CA GLY A 48 16.48 -2.09 3.76
C GLY A 48 17.72 -2.97 3.54
N LEU A 49 18.60 -2.59 2.59
CA LEU A 49 19.84 -3.30 2.32
C LEU A 49 21.04 -2.40 2.61
N SER A 50 22.00 -2.90 3.38
CA SER A 50 23.31 -2.28 3.47
C SER A 50 23.99 -2.27 2.10
N GLN A 51 24.69 -1.17 1.79
CA GLN A 51 25.34 -1.00 0.50
C GLN A 51 26.87 -1.15 0.65
N GLU A 52 27.39 -2.26 0.18
CA GLU A 52 28.83 -2.48 0.08
C GLU A 52 29.34 -1.96 -1.27
N HIS A 53 30.60 -1.52 -1.33
CA HIS A 53 31.20 -1.00 -2.55
C HIS A 53 32.29 -1.94 -3.11
N LEU A 54 32.05 -3.23 -3.02
CA LEU A 54 32.98 -4.24 -3.53
C LEU A 54 33.05 -4.21 -5.06
N ASN A 55 34.21 -4.54 -5.60
CA ASN A 55 34.40 -4.60 -7.05
C ASN A 55 33.53 -5.72 -7.66
N PRO A 56 32.59 -5.42 -8.56
CA PRO A 56 31.69 -6.41 -9.14
C PRO A 56 32.40 -7.55 -9.90
N THR A 57 33.50 -7.25 -10.55
CA THR A 57 34.30 -8.25 -11.30
C THR A 57 34.94 -9.25 -10.35
N PHE A 58 35.49 -8.75 -9.25
CA PHE A 58 36.06 -9.60 -8.20
C PHE A 58 35.00 -10.50 -7.58
N VAL A 59 33.87 -9.94 -7.17
CA VAL A 59 32.77 -10.72 -6.56
C VAL A 59 32.23 -11.76 -7.54
N ARG A 60 32.13 -11.46 -8.83
CA ARG A 60 31.71 -12.44 -9.85
C ARG A 60 32.71 -13.57 -10.02
N ALA A 61 34.01 -13.26 -10.02
CA ALA A 61 35.06 -14.26 -10.10
C ALA A 61 35.03 -15.20 -8.87
N LEU A 62 34.87 -14.63 -7.68
CA LEU A 62 34.76 -15.38 -6.44
C LEU A 62 33.53 -16.30 -6.44
N ARG A 63 32.37 -15.81 -6.89
CA ARG A 63 31.15 -16.64 -7.05
C ARG A 63 31.35 -17.78 -8.02
N LYS A 64 32.05 -17.53 -9.13
CA LYS A 64 32.36 -18.58 -10.12
C LYS A 64 33.26 -19.66 -9.51
N LEU A 65 34.25 -19.25 -8.72
CA LEU A 65 35.13 -20.17 -8.01
C LEU A 65 34.35 -21.02 -6.99
N PHE A 66 33.48 -20.42 -6.20
CA PHE A 66 32.62 -21.13 -5.25
C PHE A 66 31.68 -22.11 -5.95
N HIS A 67 31.13 -21.73 -7.10
CA HIS A 67 30.30 -22.63 -7.90
C HIS A 67 31.06 -23.86 -8.37
N ILE A 68 32.31 -23.68 -8.84
CA ILE A 68 33.20 -24.79 -9.25
C ILE A 68 33.52 -25.69 -8.04
N ALA A 69 33.80 -25.09 -6.90
CA ALA A 69 34.07 -25.81 -5.65
C ALA A 69 32.79 -26.40 -5.00
N ARG A 70 31.63 -26.23 -5.60
CA ARG A 70 30.30 -26.63 -5.07
C ARG A 70 29.97 -26.00 -3.70
N VAL A 71 30.57 -24.85 -3.40
CA VAL A 71 30.27 -24.05 -2.24
C VAL A 71 29.23 -23.00 -2.61
N ARG A 72 28.16 -22.87 -1.82
CA ARG A 72 27.14 -21.86 -2.04
C ARG A 72 27.73 -20.48 -1.73
N PHE A 73 27.54 -19.53 -2.65
CA PHE A 73 27.76 -18.12 -2.38
C PHE A 73 26.51 -17.59 -1.66
N ASP A 74 26.64 -17.30 -0.40
CA ASP A 74 25.53 -16.86 0.45
C ASP A 74 25.96 -15.60 1.20
N PRO A 75 25.90 -14.41 0.57
CA PRO A 75 26.19 -13.16 1.25
C PRO A 75 25.12 -12.90 2.32
N GLU A 76 25.46 -12.08 3.30
CA GLU A 76 24.48 -11.68 4.31
C GLU A 76 23.20 -11.15 3.65
N PRO A 77 22.02 -11.54 4.13
CA PRO A 77 20.74 -11.28 3.43
C PRO A 77 20.36 -9.80 3.39
N ASP A 78 20.97 -8.96 4.22
CA ASP A 78 20.76 -7.52 4.28
C ASP A 78 21.81 -6.70 3.51
N VAL A 79 22.67 -7.34 2.73
CA VAL A 79 23.76 -6.66 1.99
C VAL A 79 23.53 -6.72 0.48
N CYS A 80 23.64 -5.56 -0.19
CA CYS A 80 23.93 -5.49 -1.62
C CYS A 80 25.46 -5.30 -1.77
N PRO A 81 26.23 -6.35 -2.09
CA PRO A 81 27.69 -6.32 -1.96
C PRO A 81 28.38 -5.33 -2.89
N THR A 82 27.71 -4.89 -3.92
CA THR A 82 28.31 -4.04 -4.98
C THR A 82 27.54 -2.73 -5.21
N ALA A 83 26.70 -2.34 -4.27
CA ALA A 83 25.89 -1.10 -4.33
C ALA A 83 25.24 -0.89 -5.72
N ALA A 84 24.47 -1.89 -6.16
CA ALA A 84 23.92 -1.90 -7.51
C ALA A 84 22.64 -1.08 -7.68
N PHE A 85 22.04 -0.58 -6.59
CA PHE A 85 20.81 0.23 -6.67
C PHE A 85 21.11 1.67 -7.07
N GLU A 86 20.34 2.17 -8.01
CA GLU A 86 20.42 3.55 -8.51
C GLU A 86 19.02 4.17 -8.43
N PRO A 87 18.74 4.95 -7.35
CA PRO A 87 17.51 5.72 -7.26
C PRO A 87 17.39 6.70 -8.42
N GLU A 88 16.20 6.78 -9.01
CA GLU A 88 15.92 7.70 -10.10
C GLU A 88 15.16 8.91 -9.58
N GLU A 89 15.39 10.07 -10.21
CA GLU A 89 14.50 11.20 -10.06
C GLU A 89 13.16 10.89 -10.73
N LEU A 90 12.09 10.99 -9.96
CA LEU A 90 10.75 10.63 -10.43
C LEU A 90 10.00 11.89 -10.86
N ALA A 91 9.49 11.89 -12.09
CA ALA A 91 8.58 12.90 -12.60
C ALA A 91 7.12 12.49 -12.37
N TRP A 92 6.22 13.46 -12.53
CA TRP A 92 4.78 13.21 -12.61
C TRP A 92 4.44 12.40 -13.87
N PRO A 93 3.52 11.41 -13.82
CA PRO A 93 2.70 11.01 -12.66
C PRO A 93 3.38 10.01 -11.71
N ARG A 94 4.51 9.40 -12.09
CA ARG A 94 5.14 8.30 -11.34
C ARG A 94 5.55 8.68 -9.91
N ILE A 95 5.86 9.94 -9.64
CA ILE A 95 6.22 10.40 -8.29
C ILE A 95 5.12 10.13 -7.25
N VAL A 96 3.85 10.02 -7.67
CA VAL A 96 2.72 9.65 -6.81
C VAL A 96 2.93 8.30 -6.16
N ARG A 97 3.55 7.34 -6.88
CA ARG A 97 3.87 6.02 -6.29
C ARG A 97 4.70 6.18 -5.04
N ARG A 98 5.74 7.00 -5.09
CA ARG A 98 6.63 7.24 -3.96
C ARG A 98 5.91 7.94 -2.82
N ALA A 99 5.10 8.95 -3.09
CA ALA A 99 4.36 9.66 -2.06
C ALA A 99 3.47 8.74 -1.21
N PHE A 100 2.85 7.72 -1.83
CA PHE A 100 1.98 6.76 -1.15
C PHE A 100 2.68 5.50 -0.63
N SER A 101 3.97 5.32 -0.93
CA SER A 101 4.65 4.05 -0.65
C SER A 101 5.94 4.18 0.17
N ASP A 102 6.65 5.30 0.07
CA ASP A 102 7.85 5.57 0.86
C ASP A 102 7.46 6.26 2.19
N PRO A 103 7.55 5.57 3.34
CA PRO A 103 7.11 6.14 4.62
C PRO A 103 7.98 7.30 5.11
N ARG A 104 9.06 7.63 4.42
CA ARG A 104 9.94 8.77 4.73
C ARG A 104 9.58 10.03 3.96
N VAL A 105 8.64 9.93 3.02
CA VAL A 105 8.15 11.06 2.25
C VAL A 105 6.79 11.49 2.82
N PRO A 106 6.64 12.72 3.33
CA PRO A 106 5.36 13.22 3.77
C PRO A 106 4.43 13.46 2.58
N HIS A 107 3.13 13.24 2.77
CA HIS A 107 2.14 13.62 1.78
C HIS A 107 1.99 15.15 1.73
N GLU A 108 2.03 15.72 0.55
CA GLU A 108 1.94 17.16 0.34
C GLU A 108 0.63 17.76 0.88
N SER A 109 -0.49 17.01 0.74
CA SER A 109 -1.81 17.46 1.16
C SER A 109 -2.01 17.49 2.68
N THR A 110 -1.26 16.67 3.44
CA THR A 110 -1.46 16.52 4.90
C THR A 110 -0.21 16.80 5.71
N GLY A 111 0.98 16.70 5.10
CA GLY A 111 2.26 16.75 5.80
C GLY A 111 2.56 15.52 6.65
N VAL A 112 1.71 14.48 6.59
CA VAL A 112 1.84 13.26 7.40
C VAL A 112 2.60 12.20 6.63
N HIS A 113 3.49 11.49 7.30
CA HIS A 113 4.26 10.37 6.78
C HIS A 113 3.43 9.08 6.69
N GLY A 114 3.97 8.07 6.06
CA GLY A 114 3.34 6.77 5.92
C GLY A 114 2.17 6.80 4.94
N ARG A 115 0.94 6.61 5.41
CA ARG A 115 -0.25 6.67 4.56
C ARG A 115 -0.85 8.06 4.41
N GLY A 116 -0.26 9.04 5.10
CA GLY A 116 -0.67 10.43 5.02
C GLY A 116 -1.99 10.77 5.71
N THR A 117 -2.50 9.90 6.57
CA THR A 117 -3.77 10.09 7.28
C THR A 117 -3.60 10.03 8.79
N GLU A 118 -4.50 10.67 9.54
CA GLU A 118 -4.57 10.58 11.00
C GLU A 118 -5.19 9.26 11.48
N GLU A 119 -5.76 8.47 10.58
CA GLU A 119 -6.45 7.22 10.85
C GLU A 119 -7.55 7.32 11.93
N VAL A 120 -8.74 7.73 11.53
CA VAL A 120 -9.95 7.87 12.40
C VAL A 120 -10.14 6.72 13.39
N LYS A 121 -9.84 5.49 12.97
CA LYS A 121 -9.93 4.29 13.81
C LYS A 121 -8.98 4.24 15.00
N THR A 122 -7.98 5.12 15.04
CA THR A 122 -7.00 5.13 16.14
C THR A 122 -7.11 6.35 17.00
N ASN A 123 -7.32 7.51 16.37
CA ASN A 123 -7.31 8.77 17.06
C ASN A 123 -7.89 9.86 16.15
N ASP A 124 -9.10 10.31 16.44
CA ASP A 124 -9.74 11.44 15.75
C ASP A 124 -9.32 12.76 16.41
N VAL A 125 -8.01 13.09 16.36
CA VAL A 125 -7.43 14.28 17.01
C VAL A 125 -8.12 15.57 16.57
N SER A 126 -8.50 15.64 15.30
CA SER A 126 -9.15 16.82 14.72
C SER A 126 -10.65 16.87 14.95
N GLY A 127 -11.25 15.88 15.61
CA GLY A 127 -12.67 15.86 15.93
C GLY A 127 -13.57 15.83 14.70
N ARG A 128 -13.20 15.10 13.67
CA ARG A 128 -13.91 15.02 12.40
C ARG A 128 -15.23 14.28 12.48
N VAL A 129 -15.31 13.30 13.40
CA VAL A 129 -16.49 12.48 13.63
C VAL A 129 -17.25 13.04 14.84
N GLN A 130 -18.50 13.42 14.65
CA GLN A 130 -19.37 13.95 15.71
C GLN A 130 -20.26 12.86 16.30
N ALA A 131 -20.96 13.15 17.41
CA ALA A 131 -21.97 12.25 17.93
C ALA A 131 -23.06 11.98 16.86
N GLY A 132 -23.49 10.73 16.72
CA GLY A 132 -24.40 10.28 15.67
C GLY A 132 -23.76 10.10 14.29
N GLU A 133 -22.44 10.26 14.17
CA GLU A 133 -21.69 9.98 12.96
C GLU A 133 -20.73 8.79 13.17
N ALA A 134 -20.51 8.04 12.12
CA ALA A 134 -19.48 7.03 12.03
C ALA A 134 -18.42 7.41 10.96
N GLY A 135 -17.16 7.36 11.34
CA GLY A 135 -16.02 7.52 10.45
C GLY A 135 -15.55 6.18 9.93
N PHE A 136 -15.18 6.13 8.66
CA PHE A 136 -14.61 4.95 8.02
C PHE A 136 -13.23 5.23 7.48
N THR A 137 -12.34 4.26 7.64
CA THR A 137 -11.11 4.14 6.87
C THR A 137 -11.21 2.92 5.98
N ILE A 138 -11.18 3.12 4.68
CA ILE A 138 -11.18 2.06 3.69
C ILE A 138 -9.75 1.94 3.17
N GLU A 139 -9.08 0.88 3.57
CA GLU A 139 -7.66 0.67 3.35
C GLU A 139 -7.44 -0.31 2.21
N PHE A 140 -6.54 0.02 1.28
CA PHE A 140 -6.24 -0.78 0.10
C PHE A 140 -4.79 -1.24 0.07
N GLY A 141 -4.54 -2.41 -0.52
CA GLY A 141 -3.23 -2.87 -0.96
C GLY A 141 -2.37 -3.59 0.06
N ARG A 142 -2.75 -3.66 1.33
CA ARG A 142 -2.00 -4.38 2.36
C ARG A 142 -2.57 -5.75 2.68
N PRO A 143 -1.72 -6.75 2.97
CA PRO A 143 -0.26 -6.74 2.90
C PRO A 143 0.26 -7.07 1.49
N GLY A 144 1.25 -6.30 1.00
CA GLY A 144 2.10 -6.67 -0.13
C GLY A 144 1.43 -6.87 -1.51
N VAL A 145 0.18 -6.47 -1.67
CA VAL A 145 -0.58 -6.59 -2.94
C VAL A 145 -0.48 -5.30 -3.75
N GLY A 146 -0.53 -4.15 -3.05
CA GLY A 146 -0.64 -2.84 -3.68
C GLY A 146 -2.01 -2.60 -4.29
N VAL A 147 -2.21 -1.40 -4.80
CA VAL A 147 -3.47 -1.00 -5.44
C VAL A 147 -3.22 -0.02 -6.57
N TRP A 148 -3.99 -0.13 -7.65
CA TRP A 148 -4.01 0.84 -8.74
C TRP A 148 -4.99 1.97 -8.43
N PHE A 149 -4.68 3.20 -8.82
CA PHE A 149 -5.62 4.31 -8.60
C PHE A 149 -6.95 4.13 -9.33
N ARG A 150 -6.98 3.42 -10.46
CA ARG A 150 -8.25 3.05 -11.12
C ARG A 150 -9.18 2.18 -10.26
N ASP A 151 -8.61 1.35 -9.37
CA ASP A 151 -9.40 0.52 -8.47
C ASP A 151 -9.85 1.32 -7.24
N ILE A 152 -9.00 2.22 -6.75
CA ILE A 152 -9.40 3.20 -5.72
C ILE A 152 -10.53 4.08 -6.26
N GLN A 153 -10.46 4.54 -7.52
CA GLN A 153 -11.52 5.34 -8.14
C GLN A 153 -12.87 4.63 -8.16
N LYS A 154 -12.92 3.34 -8.53
CA LYS A 154 -14.19 2.59 -8.49
C LYS A 154 -14.86 2.64 -7.12
N MET A 155 -14.07 2.49 -6.06
CA MET A 155 -14.58 2.63 -4.69
C MET A 155 -15.06 4.05 -4.41
N CYS A 156 -14.26 5.05 -4.77
CA CYS A 156 -14.62 6.45 -4.55
C CYS A 156 -15.90 6.86 -5.32
N GLU A 157 -16.06 6.41 -6.55
CA GLU A 157 -17.26 6.67 -7.35
C GLU A 157 -18.51 6.03 -6.74
N ALA A 158 -18.42 4.80 -6.27
CA ALA A 158 -19.52 4.13 -5.57
C ALA A 158 -19.89 4.85 -4.27
N LEU A 159 -18.90 5.23 -3.46
CA LEU A 159 -19.12 5.98 -2.22
C LEU A 159 -19.72 7.37 -2.49
N ALA A 160 -19.22 8.08 -3.51
CA ALA A 160 -19.79 9.37 -3.93
C ALA A 160 -21.25 9.22 -4.39
N GLY A 161 -21.55 8.18 -5.16
CA GLY A 161 -22.91 7.85 -5.59
C GLY A 161 -23.86 7.57 -4.42
N ALA A 162 -23.34 7.05 -3.32
CA ALA A 162 -24.07 6.89 -2.06
C ALA A 162 -24.14 8.19 -1.23
N GLY A 163 -23.54 9.28 -1.65
CA GLY A 163 -23.61 10.57 -0.97
C GLY A 163 -22.89 10.62 0.38
N VAL A 164 -21.77 9.92 0.51
CA VAL A 164 -20.91 10.00 1.71
C VAL A 164 -20.13 11.33 1.76
N THR A 165 -19.63 11.68 2.94
CA THR A 165 -18.75 12.83 3.10
C THR A 165 -17.30 12.36 3.13
N PHE A 166 -16.50 12.72 2.12
CA PHE A 166 -15.06 12.46 2.08
C PHE A 166 -14.28 13.40 3.01
N GLU A 167 -13.24 12.86 3.66
CA GLU A 167 -12.31 13.67 4.44
C GLU A 167 -11.47 14.55 3.51
N LYS A 168 -11.54 15.86 3.73
CA LYS A 168 -10.85 16.85 2.87
C LYS A 168 -9.32 16.79 2.96
N LYS A 169 -8.82 16.53 4.18
CA LYS A 169 -7.38 16.39 4.45
C LYS A 169 -6.90 14.94 4.28
N ASN A 170 -7.34 14.27 3.22
CA ASN A 170 -6.93 12.91 2.91
C ASN A 170 -6.15 12.92 1.59
N PRO A 171 -5.01 12.20 1.48
CA PRO A 171 -4.19 12.18 0.27
C PRO A 171 -4.94 11.73 -1.00
N VAL A 172 -5.86 10.76 -0.89
CA VAL A 172 -6.65 10.33 -2.04
C VAL A 172 -7.64 11.40 -2.44
N THR A 173 -8.33 12.01 -1.48
CA THR A 173 -9.29 13.09 -1.75
C THR A 173 -8.63 14.29 -2.43
N SER A 174 -7.39 14.62 -2.05
CA SER A 174 -6.62 15.71 -2.69
C SER A 174 -6.28 15.45 -4.16
N LEU A 175 -6.32 14.19 -4.60
CA LEU A 175 -6.07 13.79 -5.99
C LEU A 175 -7.37 13.65 -6.81
N MET A 176 -8.53 13.87 -6.21
CA MET A 176 -9.80 13.89 -6.94
C MET A 176 -9.95 15.20 -7.73
N LYS A 177 -10.30 15.08 -9.00
CA LYS A 177 -10.69 16.22 -9.83
C LYS A 177 -12.12 16.67 -9.54
N ASP A 178 -12.96 15.75 -9.06
CA ASP A 178 -14.36 15.98 -8.68
C ASP A 178 -14.73 15.08 -7.49
N VAL A 179 -14.71 15.66 -6.30
CA VAL A 179 -15.02 14.95 -5.04
C VAL A 179 -16.48 14.50 -5.01
N SER A 180 -17.39 15.26 -5.62
CA SER A 180 -18.82 14.93 -5.65
C SER A 180 -19.13 13.66 -6.45
N LYS A 181 -18.21 13.29 -7.35
CA LYS A 181 -18.30 12.08 -8.17
C LYS A 181 -17.29 11.00 -7.75
N GLY A 182 -16.41 11.28 -6.81
CA GLY A 182 -15.31 10.38 -6.47
C GLY A 182 -14.27 10.21 -7.58
N ALA A 183 -14.28 11.13 -8.57
CA ALA A 183 -13.46 11.02 -9.77
C ALA A 183 -12.02 11.48 -9.51
N ILE A 184 -11.07 10.56 -9.60
CA ILE A 184 -9.62 10.81 -9.47
C ILE A 184 -9.08 11.38 -10.79
N ARG A 185 -7.93 12.05 -10.73
CA ARG A 185 -7.21 12.55 -11.90
C ARG A 185 -6.86 11.40 -12.86
N GLU A 186 -7.14 11.58 -14.14
CA GLU A 186 -6.97 10.53 -15.17
C GLU A 186 -5.52 10.13 -15.39
N ASP A 187 -4.59 11.09 -15.26
CA ASP A 187 -3.16 10.90 -15.49
C ASP A 187 -2.48 9.97 -14.48
N ILE A 188 -3.12 9.69 -13.33
CA ILE A 188 -2.59 8.78 -12.31
C ILE A 188 -3.33 7.44 -12.21
N LEU A 189 -4.40 7.21 -12.94
CA LEU A 189 -5.20 5.98 -12.83
C LEU A 189 -4.40 4.70 -13.07
N ASN A 190 -3.34 4.80 -13.86
CA ASN A 190 -2.42 3.71 -14.15
C ASN A 190 -1.19 3.69 -13.23
N GLU A 191 -1.20 4.45 -12.15
CA GLU A 191 -0.16 4.36 -11.13
C GLU A 191 -0.56 3.37 -10.03
N LYS A 192 0.39 2.53 -9.63
CA LYS A 192 0.23 1.53 -8.57
C LYS A 192 0.95 2.00 -7.31
N VAL A 193 0.29 1.92 -6.16
CA VAL A 193 0.85 2.30 -4.87
C VAL A 193 0.83 1.13 -3.89
N LEU A 194 1.70 1.17 -2.87
CA LEU A 194 1.79 0.10 -1.87
C LEU A 194 0.50 0.00 -1.05
N SER A 195 -0.02 1.13 -0.64
CA SER A 195 -1.31 1.22 0.04
C SER A 195 -1.88 2.63 -0.03
N ALA A 196 -3.20 2.73 0.04
CA ALA A 196 -3.92 3.97 0.18
C ALA A 196 -5.04 3.83 1.20
N ILE A 197 -5.51 4.94 1.74
CA ILE A 197 -6.68 4.99 2.63
C ILE A 197 -7.63 6.03 2.07
N VAL A 198 -8.89 5.64 1.92
CA VAL A 198 -10.00 6.55 1.72
C VAL A 198 -10.70 6.72 3.04
N GLU A 199 -10.87 7.96 3.48
CA GLU A 199 -11.57 8.31 4.71
C GLU A 199 -12.87 9.02 4.39
N ILE A 200 -13.95 8.51 4.99
CA ILE A 200 -15.29 9.08 4.86
C ILE A 200 -15.98 9.12 6.22
N LYS A 201 -17.06 9.87 6.29
CA LYS A 201 -18.03 9.79 7.38
C LYS A 201 -19.46 9.77 6.88
N VAL A 202 -20.31 9.13 7.65
CA VAL A 202 -21.76 9.03 7.41
C VAL A 202 -22.51 9.09 8.73
N PRO A 203 -23.82 9.40 8.75
CA PRO A 203 -24.68 9.13 9.90
C PRO A 203 -24.63 7.64 10.28
N VAL A 204 -24.73 7.34 11.59
CA VAL A 204 -24.62 5.96 12.12
C VAL A 204 -25.63 5.01 11.45
N GLU A 205 -26.82 5.47 11.12
CA GLU A 205 -27.87 4.68 10.48
C GLU A 205 -27.45 4.13 9.11
N ARG A 206 -26.43 4.72 8.49
CA ARG A 206 -25.92 4.32 7.17
C ARG A 206 -24.69 3.41 7.23
N VAL A 207 -24.25 3.03 8.41
CA VAL A 207 -23.06 2.15 8.57
C VAL A 207 -23.22 0.83 7.82
N GLU A 208 -24.38 0.18 7.97
CA GLU A 208 -24.68 -1.08 7.28
C GLU A 208 -24.64 -0.93 5.75
N GLU A 209 -25.27 0.13 5.23
CA GLU A 209 -25.27 0.46 3.79
C GLU A 209 -23.83 0.59 3.25
N VAL A 210 -22.99 1.35 3.94
CA VAL A 210 -21.58 1.55 3.53
C VAL A 210 -20.81 0.24 3.52
N ILE A 211 -20.98 -0.60 4.53
CA ILE A 211 -20.30 -1.90 4.60
C ILE A 211 -20.73 -2.78 3.42
N HIS A 212 -22.02 -2.85 3.12
CA HIS A 212 -22.51 -3.61 1.97
C HIS A 212 -21.98 -3.07 0.64
N LEU A 213 -21.95 -1.75 0.48
CA LEU A 213 -21.41 -1.10 -0.70
C LEU A 213 -19.93 -1.44 -0.91
N VAL A 214 -19.11 -1.32 0.14
CA VAL A 214 -17.67 -1.64 0.06
C VAL A 214 -17.47 -3.12 -0.31
N ARG A 215 -18.25 -4.03 0.28
CA ARG A 215 -18.23 -5.46 -0.08
C ARG A 215 -18.60 -5.72 -1.54
N GLN A 216 -19.56 -5.00 -2.06
CA GLN A 216 -19.96 -5.12 -3.46
C GLN A 216 -18.84 -4.65 -4.41
N VAL A 217 -18.22 -3.50 -4.12
CA VAL A 217 -17.15 -2.96 -4.94
C VAL A 217 -15.87 -3.80 -4.85
N GLU A 218 -15.57 -4.34 -3.66
CA GLU A 218 -14.41 -5.21 -3.44
C GLU A 218 -14.38 -6.37 -4.45
N THR A 219 -15.52 -6.90 -4.82
CA THR A 219 -15.61 -7.99 -5.83
C THR A 219 -15.19 -7.58 -7.24
N GLN A 220 -15.07 -6.28 -7.52
CA GLN A 220 -14.82 -5.68 -8.83
C GLN A 220 -13.42 -5.08 -8.98
N ILE A 221 -12.61 -5.14 -7.93
CA ILE A 221 -11.27 -4.56 -7.89
C ILE A 221 -10.22 -5.63 -7.62
N ASP A 222 -9.01 -5.39 -8.13
CA ASP A 222 -7.89 -6.35 -8.03
C ASP A 222 -6.93 -5.95 -6.91
N THR A 223 -7.43 -5.97 -5.67
CA THR A 223 -6.63 -5.67 -4.47
C THR A 223 -7.28 -6.27 -3.23
N VAL A 224 -6.64 -6.08 -2.08
CA VAL A 224 -7.22 -6.36 -0.76
C VAL A 224 -7.76 -5.09 -0.14
N VAL A 225 -8.87 -5.19 0.55
CA VAL A 225 -9.52 -4.08 1.25
C VAL A 225 -9.68 -4.42 2.73
N ALA A 226 -9.41 -3.46 3.60
CA ALA A 226 -9.74 -3.54 5.02
C ALA A 226 -10.54 -2.31 5.43
N ILE A 227 -11.55 -2.51 6.27
CA ILE A 227 -12.39 -1.43 6.80
C ILE A 227 -12.08 -1.22 8.27
N GLY A 228 -11.81 0.01 8.66
CA GLY A 228 -11.89 0.46 10.04
C GLY A 228 -13.10 1.36 10.22
N VAL A 229 -13.85 1.16 11.30
CA VAL A 229 -14.98 2.00 11.66
C VAL A 229 -14.72 2.62 13.03
N GLY A 230 -15.01 3.91 13.18
CA GLY A 230 -14.90 4.63 14.44
C GLY A 230 -16.13 5.49 14.68
N ALA A 231 -16.57 5.51 15.92
CA ALA A 231 -17.63 6.38 16.39
C ALA A 231 -17.23 7.04 17.70
N ARG A 232 -17.96 8.07 18.14
CA ARG A 232 -17.74 8.67 19.45
C ARG A 232 -18.34 7.80 20.54
N CYS A 233 -17.58 7.65 21.62
CA CYS A 233 -18.10 7.11 22.86
C CYS A 233 -19.03 8.12 23.55
N ASP A 234 -19.92 7.62 24.37
CA ASP A 234 -20.75 8.38 25.30
C ASP A 234 -19.93 8.98 26.48
N GLU A 235 -20.60 9.63 27.43
CA GLU A 235 -19.99 10.24 28.60
C GLU A 235 -19.28 9.22 29.53
N ASN A 236 -19.65 7.94 29.43
CA ASN A 236 -19.07 6.85 30.22
C ASN A 236 -17.89 6.19 29.48
N GLY A 237 -17.60 6.61 28.26
CA GLY A 237 -16.57 6.02 27.39
C GLY A 237 -17.04 4.75 26.70
N GLU A 238 -18.35 4.51 26.61
CA GLU A 238 -18.94 3.37 25.92
C GLU A 238 -19.40 3.76 24.50
N GLU A 239 -19.17 2.87 23.55
CA GLU A 239 -19.68 3.00 22.18
C GLU A 239 -20.87 2.06 22.00
N ASN A 240 -22.07 2.62 21.85
CA ASN A 240 -23.32 1.88 21.86
C ASN A 240 -24.13 2.00 20.56
N GLU A 241 -23.61 2.70 19.56
CA GLU A 241 -24.34 2.97 18.31
C GLU A 241 -23.90 2.06 17.17
N VAL A 242 -22.60 1.97 16.92
CA VAL A 242 -22.03 1.22 15.80
C VAL A 242 -21.80 -0.26 16.14
N ALA A 243 -21.41 -0.57 17.37
CA ALA A 243 -21.15 -1.92 17.81
C ALA A 243 -22.31 -2.90 17.58
N PRO A 244 -23.56 -2.58 17.93
CA PRO A 244 -24.71 -3.48 17.66
C PRO A 244 -24.97 -3.71 16.17
N ILE A 245 -24.67 -2.73 15.31
CA ILE A 245 -24.79 -2.87 13.86
C ILE A 245 -23.77 -3.90 13.35
N LEU A 246 -22.50 -3.76 13.77
CA LEU A 246 -21.43 -4.65 13.35
C LEU A 246 -21.65 -6.09 13.83
N GLU A 247 -22.09 -6.27 15.07
CA GLU A 247 -22.43 -7.59 15.62
C GLU A 247 -23.57 -8.27 14.85
N ARG A 248 -24.64 -7.52 14.50
CA ARG A 248 -25.73 -8.02 13.66
C ARG A 248 -25.26 -8.46 12.27
N LEU A 249 -24.24 -7.79 11.72
CA LEU A 249 -23.59 -8.13 10.46
C LEU A 249 -22.62 -9.31 10.59
N GLY A 250 -22.46 -9.87 11.81
CA GLY A 250 -21.62 -11.03 12.08
C GLY A 250 -20.15 -10.71 12.31
N TYR A 251 -19.81 -9.46 12.59
CA TYR A 251 -18.44 -9.07 12.93
C TYR A 251 -18.18 -9.23 14.43
N LYS A 252 -17.04 -9.83 14.73
CA LYS A 252 -16.57 -9.91 16.11
C LYS A 252 -15.83 -8.63 16.47
N LEU A 253 -16.28 -7.97 17.53
CA LEU A 253 -15.66 -6.75 18.03
C LEU A 253 -14.55 -7.09 19.03
N GLU A 254 -13.43 -6.41 18.90
CA GLU A 254 -12.31 -6.52 19.82
C GLU A 254 -12.03 -5.14 20.43
N ARG A 255 -11.49 -5.11 21.64
CA ARG A 255 -11.13 -3.84 22.28
C ARG A 255 -10.15 -3.05 21.43
N ALA A 256 -10.34 -1.76 21.34
CA ALA A 256 -9.53 -0.75 20.69
C ALA A 256 -9.60 -0.69 19.16
N LYS A 257 -9.69 -1.81 18.43
CA LYS A 257 -9.79 -1.79 16.96
C LYS A 257 -10.56 -2.98 16.45
N THR A 258 -11.50 -2.73 15.55
CA THR A 258 -12.07 -3.77 14.68
C THR A 258 -11.73 -3.43 13.24
N ASN A 259 -10.91 -4.27 12.60
CA ASN A 259 -10.65 -4.18 11.18
C ASN A 259 -11.42 -5.28 10.47
N ILE A 260 -12.26 -4.90 9.53
CA ILE A 260 -12.95 -5.83 8.65
C ILE A 260 -12.07 -6.03 7.43
N GLY A 261 -11.39 -7.18 7.37
CA GLY A 261 -10.60 -7.57 6.21
C GLY A 261 -11.52 -8.08 5.11
N LEU A 262 -11.41 -7.48 3.92
CA LEU A 262 -12.10 -7.87 2.70
C LEU A 262 -11.08 -7.93 1.56
N GLY A 263 -11.34 -8.77 0.57
CA GLY A 263 -10.58 -8.74 -0.65
C GLY A 263 -10.02 -10.06 -1.09
N ARG A 264 -9.51 -10.04 -2.30
CA ARG A 264 -8.88 -11.18 -2.95
C ARG A 264 -7.42 -10.87 -3.23
N ILE A 265 -6.59 -11.84 -3.03
CA ILE A 265 -5.25 -11.86 -3.60
C ILE A 265 -5.40 -12.47 -4.99
N THR A 266 -5.71 -11.64 -5.99
CA THR A 266 -5.90 -12.12 -7.36
C THR A 266 -4.58 -12.40 -8.06
N ASN A 267 -3.50 -11.77 -7.59
CA ASN A 267 -2.13 -12.07 -7.99
C ASN A 267 -1.50 -13.19 -7.15
N ALA A 268 -2.29 -14.16 -6.71
CA ALA A 268 -1.68 -15.42 -6.35
C ALA A 268 -0.85 -15.85 -7.55
N VAL A 269 0.46 -15.68 -7.46
CA VAL A 269 1.43 -16.29 -8.36
C VAL A 269 0.90 -17.71 -8.53
N ALA A 270 0.42 -18.01 -9.73
CA ALA A 270 0.03 -19.38 -10.04
C ALA A 270 1.24 -20.20 -9.61
N ALA A 271 1.08 -20.94 -8.55
CA ALA A 271 2.12 -21.81 -8.07
C ALA A 271 2.39 -22.77 -9.23
N THR A 272 3.37 -22.40 -10.01
CA THR A 272 3.96 -23.31 -10.99
C THR A 272 4.48 -24.47 -10.15
N LYS A 273 3.68 -25.54 -10.19
CA LYS A 273 4.10 -26.86 -9.73
C LYS A 273 5.34 -27.29 -10.47
#